data_d596ae350f6a0849f706a1cf16020e49
#
_entry.id   d596ae350f6a0849f706a1cf16020e49
#
_cell.length_a   1.000
_cell.length_b   1.000
_cell.length_c   1.000
_cell.angle_alpha   90.00
_cell.angle_beta   90.00
_cell.angle_gamma   90.00
#
_symmetry.space_group_name_H-M   'P 1'
#
loop_
_entity.id
_entity.type
_entity.pdbx_description
1 polymer ?
#
loop_
_entity_poly.entity_id
_entity_poly.type
_entity_poly.pdbx_seq_one_letter_code
_entity_poly.pdbx_strand_id
1 'polypeptide(L)'
;MEKEKAQLMFKLAFSKRNWGAKYDRLEHFKRFQNLDKIVKELNKINWLIITKKQNYTGISLNTKFKKEIVEFIELYMPEVRGWIK
;
A
#
# COMPACT_ATOMS: atom_id res chain seq x y z
N MET A 1 1.20 -13.93 -4.23
CA MET A 1 1.68 -12.62 -3.78
C MET A 1 0.82 -11.45 -4.21
N GLU A 2 0.07 -11.57 -5.27
CA GLU A 2 -0.75 -10.43 -5.72
C GLU A 2 -1.84 -10.09 -4.72
N LYS A 3 -2.44 -11.12 -4.10
CA LYS A 3 -3.47 -10.84 -3.10
C LYS A 3 -2.89 -10.14 -1.88
N GLU A 4 -1.69 -10.51 -1.47
CA GLU A 4 -1.01 -9.86 -0.35
C GLU A 4 -0.69 -8.40 -0.66
N LYS A 5 -0.28 -8.12 -1.90
CA LYS A 5 -0.06 -6.74 -2.33
C LYS A 5 -1.35 -5.93 -2.24
N ALA A 6 -2.46 -6.52 -2.72
CA ALA A 6 -3.76 -5.87 -2.66
C ALA A 6 -4.18 -5.62 -1.22
N GLN A 7 -3.97 -6.59 -0.34
CA GLN A 7 -4.32 -6.45 1.07
C GLN A 7 -3.54 -5.32 1.74
N LEU A 8 -2.23 -5.24 1.48
CA LEU A 8 -1.42 -4.16 2.05
C LEU A 8 -1.88 -2.81 1.54
N MET A 9 -2.09 -2.70 0.22
CA MET A 9 -2.52 -1.43 -0.36
C MET A 9 -3.93 -1.05 0.11
N PHE A 10 -4.81 -2.04 0.27
CA PHE A 10 -6.15 -1.77 0.78
C PHE A 10 -6.09 -1.21 2.19
N LYS A 11 -5.25 -1.79 3.04
CA LYS A 11 -5.10 -1.30 4.40
C LYS A 11 -4.60 0.14 4.42
N LEU A 12 -3.61 0.45 3.58
CA LEU A 12 -3.11 1.82 3.46
C LEU A 12 -4.17 2.77 2.92
N ALA A 13 -4.93 2.33 1.92
CA ALA A 13 -5.89 3.19 1.23
C ALA A 13 -7.15 3.43 2.06
N PHE A 14 -7.69 2.37 2.64
CA PHE A 14 -8.99 2.44 3.31
C PHE A 14 -8.89 2.71 4.81
N SER A 15 -8.13 1.86 5.51
CA SER A 15 -8.05 1.96 6.98
C SER A 15 -7.24 3.16 7.43
N LYS A 16 -6.12 3.40 6.79
CA LYS A 16 -5.17 4.43 7.20
C LYS A 16 -5.25 5.69 6.36
N ARG A 17 -5.81 5.61 5.16
CA ARG A 17 -5.90 6.71 4.21
C ARG A 17 -4.54 7.37 3.95
N ASN A 18 -3.52 6.54 3.80
CA ASN A 18 -2.14 6.99 3.61
C ASN A 18 -1.84 7.22 2.13
N TRP A 19 -2.33 8.32 1.63
CA TRP A 19 -2.07 8.76 0.26
C TRP A 19 -1.16 9.98 0.26
N GLY A 20 -0.14 9.93 -0.59
CA GLY A 20 0.73 11.08 -0.77
C GLY A 20 1.56 11.40 0.47
N ALA A 21 1.34 12.57 1.06
CA ALA A 21 2.12 13.05 2.19
C ALA A 21 1.83 12.30 3.50
N LYS A 22 0.69 11.63 3.57
CA LYS A 22 0.34 10.85 4.76
C LYS A 22 0.93 9.46 4.64
N TYR A 23 1.64 9.02 5.67
CA TYR A 23 2.29 7.70 5.65
C TYR A 23 2.13 7.01 6.99
N ASP A 24 2.34 5.69 6.97
CA ASP A 24 2.34 4.89 8.19
C ASP A 24 3.70 4.21 8.32
N ARG A 25 4.03 3.79 9.52
CA ARG A 25 5.30 3.11 9.76
C ARG A 25 5.27 1.70 9.20
N LEU A 26 6.34 1.32 8.53
CA LEU A 26 6.48 -0.01 7.96
C LEU A 26 6.29 -1.09 9.02
N GLU A 27 6.78 -0.84 10.24
CA GLU A 27 6.69 -1.80 11.33
C GLU A 27 5.26 -2.17 11.73
N HIS A 28 4.28 -1.32 11.40
CA HIS A 28 2.88 -1.63 11.67
C HIS A 28 2.33 -2.76 10.78
N PHE A 29 3.07 -3.15 9.77
CA PHE A 29 2.65 -4.16 8.80
C PHE A 29 3.51 -5.42 8.84
N LYS A 30 4.30 -5.59 9.89
CA LYS A 30 5.27 -6.69 9.96
C LYS A 30 4.62 -8.07 10.00
N ARG A 31 3.29 -8.14 10.21
CA ARG A 31 2.57 -9.41 10.15
C ARG A 31 2.35 -9.92 8.73
N PHE A 32 2.51 -9.05 7.75
CA PHE A 32 2.36 -9.45 6.36
C PHE A 32 3.55 -10.33 5.96
N GLN A 33 3.24 -11.51 5.40
CA GLN A 33 4.28 -12.37 4.87
C GLN A 33 4.88 -11.69 3.63
N ASN A 34 6.19 -11.85 3.47
CA ASN A 34 6.90 -11.27 2.34
C ASN A 34 6.80 -9.75 2.25
N LEU A 35 6.64 -9.09 3.40
CA LEU A 35 6.45 -7.64 3.44
C LEU A 35 7.57 -6.90 2.69
N ASP A 36 8.83 -7.27 2.96
CA ASP A 36 9.97 -6.60 2.31
C ASP A 36 9.90 -6.72 0.79
N LYS A 37 9.56 -7.90 0.31
CA LYS A 37 9.46 -8.14 -1.13
C LYS A 37 8.30 -7.37 -1.75
N ILE A 38 7.15 -7.36 -1.07
CA ILE A 38 5.97 -6.64 -1.54
C ILE A 38 6.27 -5.14 -1.62
N VAL A 39 6.85 -4.58 -0.57
CA VAL A 39 7.18 -3.16 -0.52
C VAL A 39 8.16 -2.80 -1.63
N LYS A 40 9.19 -3.64 -1.82
CA LYS A 40 10.19 -3.39 -2.85
C LYS A 40 9.56 -3.41 -4.24
N GLU A 41 8.70 -4.38 -4.52
CA GLU A 41 8.05 -4.48 -5.83
C GLU A 41 7.10 -3.32 -6.10
N LEU A 42 6.31 -2.93 -5.11
CA LEU A 42 5.39 -1.81 -5.25
C LEU A 42 6.13 -0.48 -5.39
N ASN A 43 7.25 -0.32 -4.69
CA ASN A 43 8.06 0.87 -4.83
C ASN A 43 8.72 0.94 -6.21
N LYS A 44 9.13 -0.20 -6.75
CA LYS A 44 9.76 -0.26 -8.06
C LYS A 44 8.85 0.27 -9.17
N ILE A 45 7.55 0.02 -9.06
CA ILE A 45 6.59 0.52 -10.05
C ILE A 45 5.98 1.85 -9.62
N ASN A 46 6.51 2.47 -8.57
CA ASN A 46 6.12 3.79 -8.07
C ASN A 46 4.70 3.87 -7.51
N TRP A 47 4.11 2.75 -7.16
CA TRP A 47 2.80 2.75 -6.51
C TRP A 47 2.91 3.01 -5.01
N LEU A 48 4.06 2.68 -4.43
CA LEU A 48 4.30 2.86 -3.01
C LEU A 48 5.48 3.81 -2.82
N ILE A 49 5.30 4.79 -1.96
CA ILE A 49 6.34 5.77 -1.61
C ILE A 49 6.97 5.32 -0.30
N ILE A 50 8.29 5.22 -0.28
CA ILE A 50 9.04 4.88 0.92
C ILE A 50 9.74 6.14 1.42
N THR A 51 9.47 6.51 2.68
CA THR A 51 10.11 7.66 3.30
C THR A 51 10.95 7.16 4.48
N LYS A 52 12.27 7.28 4.35
CA LYS A 52 13.17 6.84 5.40
C LYS A 52 13.39 7.98 6.39
N LYS A 53 13.04 7.73 7.63
CA LYS A 53 13.27 8.67 8.71
C LYS A 53 14.37 8.13 9.61
N GLN A 54 14.81 8.96 10.56
CA GLN A 54 15.92 8.61 11.44
C GLN A 54 15.63 7.35 12.27
N ASN A 55 14.41 7.20 12.75
CA ASN A 55 14.04 6.12 13.66
C ASN A 55 13.06 5.10 13.09
N TYR A 56 12.59 5.31 11.84
CA TYR A 56 11.62 4.41 11.24
C TYR A 56 11.52 4.64 9.74
N THR A 57 10.85 3.71 9.07
CA THR A 57 10.54 3.83 7.65
C THR A 57 9.05 4.01 7.49
N GLY A 58 8.63 5.06 6.77
CA GLY A 58 7.23 5.31 6.48
C GLY A 58 6.87 4.84 5.08
N ILE A 59 5.63 4.39 4.90
CA ILE A 59 5.12 4.01 3.58
C ILE A 59 3.78 4.67 3.33
N SER A 60 3.56 5.04 2.07
CA SER A 60 2.29 5.62 1.65
C SER A 60 2.03 5.25 0.20
N LEU A 61 0.78 5.38 -0.21
CA LEU A 61 0.41 5.11 -1.60
C LEU A 61 0.59 6.37 -2.44
N ASN A 62 1.01 6.18 -3.68
CA ASN A 62 1.24 7.29 -4.59
C ASN A 62 -0.08 7.70 -5.25
N THR A 63 -0.57 8.91 -4.92
CA THR A 63 -1.84 9.42 -5.45
C THR A 63 -1.85 9.51 -6.97
N LYS A 64 -0.68 9.64 -7.57
CA LYS A 64 -0.54 9.71 -9.02
C LYS A 64 -1.08 8.44 -9.70
N PHE A 65 -1.03 7.31 -8.99
CA PHE A 65 -1.48 6.02 -9.51
C PHE A 65 -2.72 5.52 -8.79
N LYS A 66 -3.53 6.41 -8.22
CA LYS A 66 -4.69 6.02 -7.43
C LYS A 66 -5.64 5.12 -8.21
N LYS A 67 -5.94 5.47 -9.46
CA LYS A 67 -6.86 4.68 -10.28
C LYS A 67 -6.34 3.24 -10.45
N GLU A 68 -5.08 3.12 -10.83
CA GLU A 68 -4.46 1.82 -11.06
C GLU A 68 -4.39 1.00 -9.77
N ILE A 69 -4.06 1.64 -8.66
CA ILE A 69 -3.98 0.96 -7.37
C ILE A 69 -5.35 0.44 -6.95
N VAL A 70 -6.38 1.28 -7.08
CA VAL A 70 -7.75 0.86 -6.71
C VAL A 70 -8.23 -0.28 -7.60
N GLU A 71 -7.96 -0.21 -8.89
CA GLU A 71 -8.32 -1.28 -9.82
C GLU A 71 -7.64 -2.59 -9.45
N PHE A 72 -6.36 -2.53 -9.08
CA PHE A 72 -5.62 -3.72 -8.66
C PHE A 72 -6.22 -4.32 -7.39
N ILE A 73 -6.51 -3.45 -6.39
CA ILE A 73 -7.11 -3.91 -5.15
C ILE A 73 -8.45 -4.62 -5.42
N GLU A 74 -9.29 -4.02 -6.25
CA GLU A 74 -10.61 -4.57 -6.52
C GLU A 74 -10.55 -5.84 -7.36
N LEU A 75 -9.51 -6.00 -8.17
CA LEU A 75 -9.31 -7.20 -8.94
C LEU A 75 -9.02 -8.40 -8.03
N TYR A 76 -8.15 -8.23 -7.05
CA TYR A 76 -7.74 -9.32 -6.15
C TYR A 76 -8.56 -9.38 -4.86
N MET A 77 -9.35 -8.36 -4.59
CA MET A 77 -10.24 -8.29 -3.43
C MET A 77 -11.61 -7.78 -3.88
N PRO A 78 -12.34 -8.58 -4.68
CA PRO A 78 -13.63 -8.11 -5.20
C PRO A 78 -14.65 -7.81 -4.11
N GLU A 79 -14.47 -8.36 -2.93
CA GLU A 79 -15.36 -8.11 -1.79
C GLU A 79 -15.32 -6.66 -1.30
N VAL A 80 -14.26 -5.90 -1.65
CA VAL A 80 -14.15 -4.50 -1.23
C VAL A 80 -14.36 -3.51 -2.38
N ARG A 81 -14.92 -3.98 -3.48
CA ARG A 81 -15.18 -3.12 -4.63
C ARG A 81 -16.06 -1.95 -4.23
N GLY A 82 -15.62 -0.73 -4.58
CA GLY A 82 -16.37 0.48 -4.26
C GLY A 82 -16.10 1.05 -2.87
N TRP A 83 -15.31 0.38 -2.04
CA TRP A 83 -15.03 0.86 -0.69
C TRP A 83 -14.06 2.04 -0.67
N ILE A 84 -13.12 2.08 -1.60
CA ILE A 84 -12.13 3.17 -1.69
C ILE A 84 -12.68 4.27 -2.61
N LYS A 85 -12.74 5.50 -2.08
CA LYS A 85 -13.29 6.64 -2.83
C LYS A 85 -12.28 7.69 -3.21
#